data_7c2c26039de7640590e348ef441f0ac9
#
_entry.id   7c2c26039de7640590e348ef441f0ac9
#
_cell.length_a   1.000
_cell.length_b   1.000
_cell.length_c   1.000
_cell.angle_alpha   90.00
_cell.angle_beta   90.00
_cell.angle_gamma   90.00
#
_symmetry.space_group_name_H-M   'P 1'
#
loop_
_entity.id
_entity.type
_entity.pdbx_description
1 polymer ?
#
loop_
_entity_poly.entity_id
_entity_poly.type
_entity_poly.pdbx_seq_one_letter_code
_entity_poly.pdbx_strand_id
1 'polypeptide(L)'
;LFRSSEQAAHNLNQYGPNAFTKPKPESMLSRIVKTAADPMLIMLMIAAAITLGVNITRAMAGGHADILECVGIFFAIALSVTITVVMEGRSAKAFEALNDINDDTTVTVVRDGEVTLVSQRDITIGDVLQISTGDKLPADARLIESNDLTADESALTGESVPSAKATDAVFTDPKTPVADRTNMLYSGCFVTAGNGRAVVTAVGDDTEFGKIARELRAANTGMTPLQEKLAKLGKVIAVVGSIVAALVFVLQVARFVASGTASFDTISEAFITSITLIVAAVPEGLPTIVAACLAVNIIKMSKQNALVKI
;
A
#
# COMPACT_ATOMS: atom_id res chain seq x y z
N LEU A 1 39.17 15.13 6.44
CA LEU A 1 38.09 14.18 6.31
C LEU A 1 37.04 14.30 7.41
N PHE A 2 36.97 15.42 8.12
CA PHE A 2 35.89 15.67 9.09
C PHE A 2 34.98 16.72 8.47
N ARG A 3 33.74 16.33 8.17
CA ARG A 3 32.81 17.30 7.62
C ARG A 3 32.32 18.25 8.70
N SER A 4 32.22 19.53 8.30
CA SER A 4 31.58 20.53 9.15
C SER A 4 30.06 20.31 9.16
N SER A 5 29.41 20.69 10.25
CA SER A 5 27.96 20.70 10.35
C SER A 5 27.28 21.50 9.24
N GLU A 6 27.92 22.54 8.75
CA GLU A 6 27.48 23.36 7.62
C GLU A 6 27.46 22.57 6.29
N GLN A 7 28.54 21.80 6.03
CA GLN A 7 28.61 20.94 4.84
C GLN A 7 27.57 19.79 4.92
N ALA A 8 27.31 19.25 6.12
CA ALA A 8 26.30 18.25 6.31
C ALA A 8 24.89 18.82 5.99
N ALA A 9 24.59 20.03 6.45
CA ALA A 9 23.33 20.70 6.14
C ALA A 9 23.18 20.99 4.63
N HIS A 10 24.25 21.41 3.96
CA HIS A 10 24.24 21.61 2.51
C HIS A 10 23.97 20.30 1.76
N ASN A 11 24.61 19.21 2.14
CA ASN A 11 24.44 17.91 1.51
C ASN A 11 23.07 17.30 1.79
N LEU A 12 22.51 17.53 2.98
CA LEU A 12 21.15 17.11 3.30
C LEU A 12 20.12 17.78 2.37
N ASN A 13 20.33 19.05 2.04
CA ASN A 13 19.49 19.76 1.06
C ASN A 13 19.70 19.26 -0.37
N GLN A 14 20.90 18.81 -0.73
CA GLN A 14 21.22 18.34 -2.08
C GLN A 14 20.79 16.90 -2.34
N TYR A 15 21.04 15.99 -1.39
CA TYR A 15 20.81 14.54 -1.54
C TYR A 15 19.52 14.05 -0.83
N GLY A 16 18.87 14.93 -0.04
CA GLY A 16 17.71 14.58 0.74
C GLY A 16 18.04 13.82 2.05
N PRO A 17 17.02 13.56 2.87
CA PRO A 17 17.17 12.84 4.14
C PRO A 17 17.44 11.35 3.90
N ASN A 18 18.16 10.72 4.85
CA ASN A 18 18.34 9.28 4.87
C ASN A 18 17.05 8.55 5.27
N ALA A 19 16.13 8.52 4.34
CA ALA A 19 14.82 7.88 4.51
C ALA A 19 14.37 7.26 3.18
N PHE A 20 13.68 6.15 3.26
CA PHE A 20 13.06 5.56 2.06
C PHE A 20 11.90 6.42 1.60
N THR A 21 11.78 6.60 0.28
CA THR A 21 10.66 7.34 -0.30
C THR A 21 9.34 6.66 0.06
N LYS A 22 8.51 7.33 0.85
CA LYS A 22 7.17 6.86 1.17
C LYS A 22 6.29 6.99 -0.09
N PRO A 23 5.43 6.00 -0.40
CA PRO A 23 4.49 6.14 -1.50
C PRO A 23 3.64 7.39 -1.27
N LYS A 24 3.51 8.23 -2.30
CA LYS A 24 2.70 9.45 -2.20
C LYS A 24 1.28 9.07 -1.80
N PRO A 25 0.71 9.72 -0.78
CA PRO A 25 -0.67 9.46 -0.41
C PRO A 25 -1.58 9.73 -1.62
N GLU A 26 -2.42 8.76 -1.95
CA GLU A 26 -3.37 8.92 -3.05
C GLU A 26 -4.32 10.08 -2.76
N SER A 27 -4.53 10.94 -3.75
CA SER A 27 -5.48 12.04 -3.61
C SER A 27 -6.90 11.50 -3.40
N MET A 28 -7.75 12.24 -2.70
CA MET A 28 -9.16 11.89 -2.50
C MET A 28 -9.86 11.59 -3.83
N LEU A 29 -9.59 12.39 -4.86
CA LEU A 29 -10.18 12.23 -6.18
C LEU A 29 -9.74 10.90 -6.84
N SER A 30 -8.45 10.56 -6.73
CA SER A 30 -7.93 9.28 -7.24
C SER A 30 -8.59 8.08 -6.55
N ARG A 31 -8.82 8.15 -5.24
CA ARG A 31 -9.52 7.10 -4.49
C ARG A 31 -10.96 6.96 -4.93
N ILE A 32 -11.69 8.08 -5.08
CA ILE A 32 -13.08 8.06 -5.56
C ILE A 32 -13.16 7.41 -6.94
N VAL A 33 -12.27 7.80 -7.88
CA VAL A 33 -12.24 7.22 -9.23
C VAL A 33 -11.91 5.73 -9.20
N LYS A 34 -10.93 5.31 -8.40
CA LYS A 34 -10.59 3.88 -8.24
C LYS A 34 -11.74 3.08 -7.64
N THR A 35 -12.39 3.61 -6.59
CA THR A 35 -13.56 2.98 -5.98
C THR A 35 -14.71 2.89 -6.98
N ALA A 36 -14.99 3.95 -7.74
CA ALA A 36 -16.02 3.94 -8.76
C ALA A 36 -15.70 2.99 -9.94
N ALA A 37 -14.43 2.67 -10.17
CA ALA A 37 -13.98 1.69 -11.15
C ALA A 37 -14.06 0.23 -10.65
N ASP A 38 -14.50 -0.01 -9.41
CA ASP A 38 -14.76 -1.35 -8.91
C ASP A 38 -15.84 -2.03 -9.78
N PRO A 39 -15.61 -3.27 -10.27
CA PRO A 39 -16.57 -3.98 -11.12
C PRO A 39 -17.97 -4.10 -10.51
N MET A 40 -18.07 -4.20 -9.18
CA MET A 40 -19.36 -4.29 -8.48
C MET A 40 -20.09 -2.95 -8.51
N LEU A 41 -19.38 -1.83 -8.27
CA LEU A 41 -19.96 -0.48 -8.36
C LEU A 41 -20.31 -0.09 -9.81
N ILE A 42 -19.51 -0.52 -10.79
CA ILE A 42 -19.86 -0.33 -12.21
C ILE A 42 -21.18 -1.03 -12.53
N MET A 43 -21.38 -2.26 -12.08
CA MET A 43 -22.62 -3.00 -12.28
C MET A 43 -23.82 -2.28 -11.64
N LEU A 44 -23.64 -1.74 -10.44
CA LEU A 44 -24.65 -0.95 -9.73
C LEU A 44 -24.97 0.37 -10.48
N MET A 45 -23.95 1.07 -11.01
CA MET A 45 -24.14 2.27 -11.82
C MET A 45 -24.87 1.98 -13.13
N ILE A 46 -24.57 0.85 -13.76
CA ILE A 46 -25.32 0.41 -14.97
C ILE A 46 -26.78 0.14 -14.61
N ALA A 47 -27.03 -0.58 -13.52
CA ALA A 47 -28.38 -0.83 -13.02
C ALA A 47 -29.15 0.48 -12.74
N ALA A 48 -28.51 1.44 -12.07
CA ALA A 48 -29.06 2.75 -11.79
C ALA A 48 -29.40 3.54 -13.09
N ALA A 49 -28.51 3.50 -14.08
CA ALA A 49 -28.72 4.16 -15.36
C ALA A 49 -29.91 3.54 -16.13
N ILE A 50 -30.03 2.22 -16.12
CA ILE A 50 -31.16 1.51 -16.76
C ILE A 50 -32.47 1.84 -16.04
N THR A 51 -32.51 1.77 -14.70
CA THR A 51 -33.70 2.11 -13.90
C THR A 51 -34.12 3.56 -14.15
N LEU A 52 -33.17 4.50 -14.20
CA LEU A 52 -33.46 5.89 -14.54
C LEU A 52 -34.03 6.02 -15.95
N GLY A 53 -33.45 5.35 -16.95
CA GLY A 53 -33.93 5.34 -18.34
C GLY A 53 -35.35 4.81 -18.46
N VAL A 54 -35.67 3.71 -17.76
CA VAL A 54 -37.04 3.15 -17.74
C VAL A 54 -38.02 4.10 -17.08
N ASN A 55 -37.64 4.74 -15.96
CA ASN A 55 -38.51 5.71 -15.27
C ASN A 55 -38.76 6.97 -16.12
N ILE A 56 -37.77 7.46 -16.88
CA ILE A 56 -37.93 8.57 -17.80
C ILE A 56 -38.91 8.20 -18.94
N THR A 57 -38.76 7.02 -19.55
CA THR A 57 -39.65 6.55 -20.62
C THR A 57 -41.09 6.36 -20.13
N ARG A 58 -41.28 5.87 -18.90
CA ARG A 58 -42.60 5.77 -18.26
C ARG A 58 -43.22 7.17 -18.05
N ALA A 59 -42.45 8.11 -17.52
CA ALA A 59 -42.93 9.49 -17.34
C ALA A 59 -43.34 10.14 -18.67
N MET A 60 -42.57 9.93 -19.74
CA MET A 60 -42.91 10.45 -21.08
C MET A 60 -44.14 9.80 -21.69
N ALA A 61 -44.42 8.54 -21.33
CA ALA A 61 -45.62 7.82 -21.77
C ALA A 61 -46.89 8.16 -20.94
N GLY A 62 -46.79 9.08 -19.96
CA GLY A 62 -47.89 9.45 -19.07
C GLY A 62 -48.16 8.48 -17.93
N GLY A 63 -47.27 7.54 -17.69
CA GLY A 63 -47.28 6.59 -16.57
C GLY A 63 -46.67 7.17 -15.30
N HIS A 64 -46.80 6.42 -14.18
CA HIS A 64 -46.15 6.81 -12.92
C HIS A 64 -44.66 6.48 -12.93
N ALA A 65 -43.82 7.52 -12.81
CA ALA A 65 -42.40 7.34 -12.57
C ALA A 65 -42.12 7.23 -11.07
N ASP A 66 -41.36 6.21 -10.65
CA ASP A 66 -40.96 6.08 -9.25
C ASP A 66 -39.62 6.78 -9.03
N ILE A 67 -39.73 8.11 -8.79
CA ILE A 67 -38.58 8.96 -8.52
C ILE A 67 -37.88 8.55 -7.21
N LEU A 68 -38.64 8.05 -6.23
CA LEU A 68 -38.08 7.65 -4.94
C LEU A 68 -37.12 6.47 -5.05
N GLU A 69 -37.44 5.51 -5.95
CA GLU A 69 -36.57 4.37 -6.24
C GLU A 69 -35.24 4.84 -6.87
N CYS A 70 -35.27 5.72 -7.87
CA CYS A 70 -34.07 6.27 -8.47
C CYS A 70 -33.18 7.00 -7.45
N VAL A 71 -33.79 7.87 -6.63
CA VAL A 71 -33.10 8.60 -5.56
C VAL A 71 -32.48 7.62 -4.55
N GLY A 72 -33.20 6.56 -4.18
CA GLY A 72 -32.72 5.52 -3.27
C GLY A 72 -31.46 4.81 -3.79
N ILE A 73 -31.44 4.42 -5.06
CA ILE A 73 -30.27 3.77 -5.69
C ILE A 73 -29.07 4.72 -5.74
N PHE A 74 -29.23 5.97 -6.19
CA PHE A 74 -28.16 6.95 -6.21
C PHE A 74 -27.63 7.27 -4.81
N PHE A 75 -28.51 7.35 -3.82
CA PHE A 75 -28.12 7.56 -2.42
C PHE A 75 -27.31 6.37 -1.90
N ALA A 76 -27.71 5.13 -2.21
CA ALA A 76 -26.97 3.93 -1.82
C ALA A 76 -25.57 3.89 -2.44
N ILE A 77 -25.44 4.25 -3.74
CA ILE A 77 -24.13 4.36 -4.41
C ILE A 77 -23.25 5.41 -3.72
N ALA A 78 -23.78 6.61 -3.50
CA ALA A 78 -23.05 7.70 -2.88
C ALA A 78 -22.60 7.32 -1.45
N LEU A 79 -23.45 6.65 -0.68
CA LEU A 79 -23.14 6.18 0.66
C LEU A 79 -22.05 5.11 0.64
N SER A 80 -22.15 4.12 -0.25
CA SER A 80 -21.15 3.06 -0.42
C SER A 80 -19.78 3.62 -0.77
N VAL A 81 -19.70 4.48 -1.78
CA VAL A 81 -18.45 5.15 -2.17
C VAL A 81 -17.88 5.97 -1.01
N THR A 82 -18.73 6.74 -0.30
CA THR A 82 -18.27 7.56 0.83
C THR A 82 -17.69 6.72 1.96
N ILE A 83 -18.38 5.64 2.35
CA ILE A 83 -17.92 4.74 3.40
C ILE A 83 -16.57 4.12 2.99
N THR A 84 -16.45 3.60 1.77
CA THR A 84 -15.23 2.97 1.26
C THR A 84 -14.05 3.95 1.29
N VAL A 85 -14.21 5.14 0.72
CA VAL A 85 -13.16 6.18 0.67
C VAL A 85 -12.73 6.63 2.07
N VAL A 86 -13.67 6.80 2.99
CA VAL A 86 -13.39 7.19 4.39
C VAL A 86 -12.65 6.07 5.13
N MET A 87 -13.07 4.80 4.96
CA MET A 87 -12.43 3.65 5.60
C MET A 87 -11.01 3.42 5.08
N GLU A 88 -10.79 3.48 3.77
CA GLU A 88 -9.46 3.40 3.17
C GLU A 88 -8.55 4.55 3.63
N GLY A 89 -9.10 5.76 3.73
CA GLY A 89 -8.37 6.93 4.22
C GLY A 89 -7.92 6.78 5.67
N ARG A 90 -8.77 6.22 6.54
CA ARG A 90 -8.42 5.96 7.95
C ARG A 90 -7.39 4.84 8.08
N SER A 91 -7.51 3.77 7.29
CA SER A 91 -6.56 2.66 7.28
C SER A 91 -5.17 3.12 6.82
N ALA A 92 -5.09 3.94 5.77
CA ALA A 92 -3.83 4.49 5.28
C ALA A 92 -3.13 5.37 6.33
N LYS A 93 -3.87 6.27 7.01
CA LYS A 93 -3.32 7.11 8.08
C LYS A 93 -2.84 6.30 9.29
N ALA A 94 -3.57 5.25 9.67
CA ALA A 94 -3.18 4.38 10.77
C ALA A 94 -1.86 3.63 10.45
N PHE A 95 -1.69 3.20 9.21
CA PHE A 95 -0.46 2.55 8.75
C PHE A 95 0.73 3.52 8.70
N GLU A 96 0.51 4.77 8.27
CA GLU A 96 1.53 5.82 8.24
C GLU A 96 2.03 6.14 9.66
N ALA A 97 1.12 6.30 10.62
CA ALA A 97 1.48 6.55 12.03
C ALA A 97 2.32 5.42 12.67
N LEU A 98 2.14 4.17 12.23
CA LEU A 98 2.95 3.03 12.70
C LEU A 98 4.38 3.07 12.14
N ASN A 99 4.55 3.53 10.91
CA ASN A 99 5.87 3.63 10.29
C ASN A 99 6.71 4.78 10.89
N ASP A 100 6.08 5.85 11.35
CA ASP A 100 6.79 7.01 11.91
C ASP A 100 7.42 6.70 13.30
N ILE A 101 6.92 5.72 14.04
CA ILE A 101 7.47 5.33 15.35
C ILE A 101 8.87 4.67 15.23
N ASN A 102 9.21 4.10 14.09
CA ASN A 102 10.48 3.42 13.86
C ASN A 102 11.60 4.36 13.35
N ASP A 103 11.30 5.62 13.03
CA ASP A 103 12.25 6.56 12.42
C ASP A 103 13.10 7.37 13.45
N ASP A 104 12.87 7.22 14.76
CA ASP A 104 13.54 8.01 15.83
C ASP A 104 14.87 7.37 16.34
N THR A 105 15.53 6.55 15.54
CA THR A 105 16.82 5.97 15.92
C THR A 105 17.93 7.01 15.79
N THR A 106 18.77 7.15 16.82
CA THR A 106 19.96 8.00 16.80
C THR A 106 21.22 7.22 16.43
N VAL A 107 22.14 7.88 15.76
CA VAL A 107 23.41 7.31 15.27
C VAL A 107 24.56 8.21 15.64
N THR A 108 25.70 7.61 15.96
CA THR A 108 26.93 8.32 16.31
C THR A 108 27.69 8.71 15.05
N VAL A 109 27.93 10.01 14.86
CA VAL A 109 28.72 10.57 13.75
C VAL A 109 29.84 11.45 14.27
N VAL A 110 30.86 11.64 13.46
CA VAL A 110 31.96 12.60 13.72
C VAL A 110 31.74 13.81 12.80
N ARG A 111 31.39 14.97 13.38
CA ARG A 111 31.28 16.26 12.68
C ARG A 111 32.08 17.31 13.44
N ASP A 112 32.70 18.22 12.73
CA ASP A 112 33.56 19.28 13.31
C ASP A 112 34.67 18.76 14.23
N GLY A 113 35.10 17.52 14.07
CA GLY A 113 36.12 16.85 14.91
C GLY A 113 35.55 16.25 16.20
N GLU A 114 34.27 16.43 16.48
CA GLU A 114 33.59 15.91 17.69
C GLU A 114 32.64 14.77 17.37
N VAL A 115 32.48 13.87 18.32
CA VAL A 115 31.53 12.75 18.28
C VAL A 115 30.16 13.27 18.71
N THR A 116 29.18 13.21 17.82
CA THR A 116 27.83 13.74 18.05
C THR A 116 26.78 12.70 17.71
N LEU A 117 25.67 12.67 18.46
CA LEU A 117 24.50 11.87 18.16
C LEU A 117 23.55 12.67 17.25
N VAL A 118 23.23 12.10 16.10
CA VAL A 118 22.26 12.67 15.16
C VAL A 118 21.13 11.67 14.88
N SER A 119 19.97 12.19 14.47
CA SER A 119 18.90 11.31 13.98
C SER A 119 19.38 10.56 12.74
N GLN A 120 19.04 9.27 12.63
CA GLN A 120 19.34 8.47 11.43
C GLN A 120 18.89 9.17 10.15
N ARG A 121 17.84 9.96 10.22
CA ARG A 121 17.25 10.71 9.10
C ARG A 121 18.13 11.86 8.62
N ASP A 122 18.94 12.43 9.53
CA ASP A 122 19.79 13.60 9.27
C ASP A 122 21.21 13.22 8.82
N ILE A 123 21.44 11.92 8.61
CA ILE A 123 22.69 11.41 8.03
C ILE A 123 22.71 11.74 6.53
N THR A 124 23.84 12.19 6.04
CA THR A 124 24.02 12.55 4.64
C THR A 124 25.33 11.99 4.06
N ILE A 125 25.40 11.96 2.74
CA ILE A 125 26.60 11.51 2.03
C ILE A 125 27.83 12.28 2.51
N GLY A 126 28.88 11.52 2.91
CA GLY A 126 30.16 11.94 3.43
C GLY A 126 30.21 12.24 4.92
N ASP A 127 29.13 12.01 5.70
CA ASP A 127 29.24 11.90 7.13
C ASP A 127 30.18 10.76 7.52
N VAL A 128 30.88 10.93 8.62
CA VAL A 128 31.73 9.88 9.19
C VAL A 128 30.97 9.21 10.32
N LEU A 129 30.59 7.96 10.12
CA LEU A 129 29.96 7.14 11.14
C LEU A 129 31.02 6.58 12.09
N GLN A 130 30.76 6.64 13.39
CA GLN A 130 31.48 5.86 14.38
C GLN A 130 30.65 4.60 14.71
N ILE A 131 31.26 3.45 14.53
CA ILE A 131 30.57 2.16 14.47
C ILE A 131 31.15 1.25 15.54
N SER A 132 30.26 0.56 16.25
CA SER A 132 30.60 -0.37 17.32
C SER A 132 29.76 -1.65 17.23
N THR A 133 30.23 -2.69 17.89
CA THR A 133 29.49 -3.97 17.99
C THR A 133 28.06 -3.76 18.46
N GLY A 134 27.10 -4.34 17.77
CA GLY A 134 25.66 -4.24 18.05
C GLY A 134 24.96 -3.12 17.29
N ASP A 135 25.70 -2.22 16.64
CA ASP A 135 25.08 -1.14 15.87
C ASP A 135 24.41 -1.67 14.61
N LYS A 136 23.24 -1.09 14.31
CA LYS A 136 22.58 -1.24 13.01
C LYS A 136 23.05 -0.14 12.09
N LEU A 137 23.54 -0.52 10.91
CA LEU A 137 24.07 0.41 9.92
C LEU A 137 22.94 1.23 9.28
N PRO A 138 23.01 2.57 9.36
CA PRO A 138 21.92 3.45 8.91
C PRO A 138 21.91 3.72 7.41
N ALA A 139 23.10 3.61 6.76
CA ALA A 139 23.35 3.99 5.38
C ALA A 139 24.46 3.12 4.79
N ASP A 140 24.67 3.17 3.48
CA ASP A 140 25.83 2.54 2.86
C ASP A 140 27.06 3.42 3.08
N ALA A 141 28.14 2.81 3.55
CA ALA A 141 29.35 3.54 3.93
C ALA A 141 30.62 2.80 3.52
N ARG A 142 31.64 3.57 3.12
CA ARG A 142 33.00 3.07 2.88
C ARG A 142 33.79 3.05 4.18
N LEU A 143 34.32 1.90 4.53
CA LEU A 143 35.14 1.72 5.72
C LEU A 143 36.49 2.46 5.57
N ILE A 144 36.86 3.25 6.57
CA ILE A 144 38.13 4.01 6.63
C ILE A 144 39.02 3.58 7.79
N GLU A 145 38.41 3.06 8.88
CA GLU A 145 39.14 2.48 10.01
C GLU A 145 38.40 1.19 10.41
N SER A 146 39.16 0.14 10.70
CA SER A 146 38.63 -1.17 11.13
C SER A 146 39.53 -1.76 12.21
N ASN A 147 38.89 -2.19 13.31
CA ASN A 147 39.53 -2.98 14.37
C ASN A 147 38.70 -4.28 14.47
N ASP A 148 39.09 -5.31 13.75
CA ASP A 148 38.42 -6.62 13.69
C ASP A 148 36.92 -6.53 13.43
N LEU A 149 36.51 -5.60 12.56
CA LEU A 149 35.12 -5.33 12.26
C LEU A 149 34.52 -6.48 11.45
N THR A 150 33.41 -7.03 11.91
CA THR A 150 32.59 -7.98 11.18
C THR A 150 31.14 -7.50 11.13
N ALA A 151 30.45 -7.77 10.02
CA ALA A 151 29.06 -7.38 9.83
C ALA A 151 28.22 -8.56 9.34
N ASP A 152 27.02 -8.69 9.86
CA ASP A 152 25.98 -9.59 9.34
C ASP A 152 25.27 -8.91 8.18
N GLU A 153 25.52 -9.43 6.99
CA GLU A 153 24.95 -8.94 5.73
C GLU A 153 23.90 -9.89 5.15
N SER A 154 23.41 -10.84 5.97
CA SER A 154 22.45 -11.85 5.54
C SER A 154 21.17 -11.27 4.90
N ALA A 155 20.76 -10.07 5.32
CA ALA A 155 19.62 -9.36 4.75
C ALA A 155 19.80 -8.98 3.27
N LEU A 156 21.05 -8.82 2.79
CA LEU A 156 21.38 -8.47 1.41
C LEU A 156 21.92 -9.64 0.61
N THR A 157 22.76 -10.47 1.23
CA THR A 157 23.50 -11.55 0.54
C THR A 157 22.82 -12.91 0.68
N GLY A 158 21.99 -13.09 1.72
CA GLY A 158 21.42 -14.38 2.11
C GLY A 158 22.40 -15.29 2.85
N GLU A 159 23.67 -14.87 3.06
CA GLU A 159 24.68 -15.64 3.77
C GLU A 159 24.58 -15.43 5.27
N SER A 160 24.49 -16.50 6.05
CA SER A 160 24.33 -16.43 7.52
C SER A 160 25.65 -16.21 8.28
N VAL A 161 26.80 -16.26 7.57
CA VAL A 161 28.11 -16.06 8.21
C VAL A 161 28.47 -14.58 8.14
N PRO A 162 28.83 -13.94 9.26
CA PRO A 162 29.28 -12.55 9.26
C PRO A 162 30.50 -12.33 8.35
N SER A 163 30.47 -11.28 7.57
CA SER A 163 31.56 -10.88 6.66
C SER A 163 32.61 -10.07 7.41
N ALA A 164 33.87 -10.47 7.32
CA ALA A 164 34.99 -9.68 7.83
C ALA A 164 35.22 -8.46 6.94
N LYS A 165 35.43 -7.30 7.55
CA LYS A 165 35.59 -6.02 6.86
C LYS A 165 37.02 -5.49 6.93
N ALA A 166 37.54 -5.05 5.79
CA ALA A 166 38.93 -4.57 5.65
C ALA A 166 38.96 -3.21 4.91
N THR A 167 39.86 -2.34 5.35
CA THR A 167 39.99 -0.98 4.78
C THR A 167 40.85 -0.93 3.51
N ASP A 168 41.78 -1.87 3.35
CA ASP A 168 42.82 -1.92 2.30
C ASP A 168 42.32 -2.55 0.98
N ALA A 169 41.15 -3.20 1.00
CA ALA A 169 40.56 -3.78 -0.20
C ALA A 169 40.23 -2.71 -1.25
N VAL A 170 40.68 -2.91 -2.48
CA VAL A 170 40.38 -2.06 -3.63
C VAL A 170 39.75 -2.91 -4.72
N PHE A 171 38.57 -2.56 -5.14
CA PHE A 171 37.84 -3.25 -6.22
C PHE A 171 37.85 -2.36 -7.47
N THR A 172 38.33 -2.90 -8.58
CA THR A 172 38.41 -2.21 -9.87
C THR A 172 37.25 -2.52 -10.80
N ASP A 173 36.55 -3.65 -10.57
CA ASP A 173 35.38 -4.02 -11.35
C ASP A 173 34.12 -3.44 -10.70
N PRO A 174 33.39 -2.54 -11.39
CA PRO A 174 32.10 -2.00 -10.87
C PRO A 174 31.00 -3.06 -10.72
N LYS A 175 31.19 -4.25 -11.31
CA LYS A 175 30.25 -5.38 -11.20
C LYS A 175 30.55 -6.31 -10.03
N THR A 176 31.56 -6.01 -9.20
CA THR A 176 31.85 -6.82 -8.00
C THR A 176 30.58 -7.01 -7.17
N PRO A 177 30.19 -8.27 -6.87
CA PRO A 177 29.01 -8.55 -6.06
C PRO A 177 29.07 -7.85 -4.70
N VAL A 178 27.91 -7.51 -4.14
CA VAL A 178 27.80 -6.83 -2.84
C VAL A 178 28.50 -7.63 -1.73
N ALA A 179 28.34 -8.95 -1.72
CA ALA A 179 28.95 -9.86 -0.74
C ALA A 179 30.48 -9.81 -0.73
N ASP A 180 31.11 -9.54 -1.89
CA ASP A 180 32.57 -9.55 -2.05
C ASP A 180 33.22 -8.21 -1.68
N ARG A 181 32.42 -7.14 -1.51
CA ARG A 181 32.92 -5.79 -1.22
C ARG A 181 33.27 -5.63 0.26
N THR A 182 34.38 -6.22 0.69
CA THR A 182 34.80 -6.24 2.11
C THR A 182 35.12 -4.86 2.69
N ASN A 183 35.31 -3.83 1.84
CA ASN A 183 35.57 -2.47 2.25
C ASN A 183 34.31 -1.59 2.41
N MET A 184 33.13 -2.17 2.21
CA MET A 184 31.85 -1.48 2.30
C MET A 184 30.99 -2.04 3.44
N LEU A 185 30.18 -1.17 3.99
CA LEU A 185 29.14 -1.47 4.97
C LEU A 185 27.80 -1.06 4.38
N TYR A 186 26.75 -1.81 4.65
CA TYR A 186 25.46 -1.64 3.99
C TYR A 186 24.34 -1.31 4.96
N SER A 187 23.45 -0.44 4.54
CA SER A 187 22.24 -0.06 5.28
C SER A 187 21.41 -1.29 5.68
N GLY A 188 20.91 -1.30 6.91
CA GLY A 188 20.07 -2.38 7.43
C GLY A 188 20.82 -3.57 7.99
N CYS A 189 22.14 -3.70 7.78
CA CYS A 189 23.00 -4.74 8.32
C CYS A 189 23.41 -4.43 9.76
N PHE A 190 23.91 -5.45 10.49
CA PHE A 190 24.32 -5.32 11.89
C PHE A 190 25.82 -5.58 12.06
N VAL A 191 26.46 -4.80 12.91
CA VAL A 191 27.84 -5.05 13.32
C VAL A 191 27.87 -6.14 14.38
N THR A 192 28.53 -7.26 14.08
CA THR A 192 28.58 -8.44 14.97
C THR A 192 29.77 -8.44 15.89
N ALA A 193 30.91 -7.88 15.45
CA ALA A 193 32.10 -7.71 16.27
C ALA A 193 32.94 -6.53 15.80
N GLY A 194 33.86 -6.07 16.66
CA GLY A 194 34.82 -5.01 16.38
C GLY A 194 34.23 -3.61 16.41
N ASN A 195 35.03 -2.66 15.98
CA ASN A 195 34.64 -1.25 15.84
C ASN A 195 35.40 -0.60 14.68
N GLY A 196 34.94 0.56 14.23
CA GLY A 196 35.57 1.26 13.14
C GLY A 196 34.94 2.60 12.81
N ARG A 197 35.44 3.22 11.72
CA ARG A 197 34.84 4.42 11.13
C ARG A 197 34.59 4.22 9.67
N ALA A 198 33.49 4.76 9.18
CA ALA A 198 33.11 4.67 7.78
C ALA A 198 32.52 5.98 7.27
N VAL A 199 32.79 6.30 5.99
CA VAL A 199 32.22 7.48 5.33
C VAL A 199 30.96 7.06 4.57
N VAL A 200 29.84 7.74 4.82
CA VAL A 200 28.57 7.52 4.12
C VAL A 200 28.72 7.82 2.63
N THR A 201 28.35 6.87 1.80
CA THR A 201 28.44 6.94 0.33
C THR A 201 27.07 6.98 -0.35
N ALA A 202 26.05 6.38 0.26
CA ALA A 202 24.67 6.41 -0.23
C ALA A 202 23.67 6.42 0.94
N VAL A 203 22.53 7.09 0.75
CA VAL A 203 21.46 7.27 1.74
C VAL A 203 20.10 6.90 1.14
N GLY A 204 19.17 6.50 1.98
CA GLY A 204 17.78 6.24 1.60
C GLY A 204 17.63 5.25 0.44
N ASP A 205 16.88 5.64 -0.57
CA ASP A 205 16.56 4.79 -1.74
C ASP A 205 17.78 4.48 -2.64
N ASP A 206 18.90 5.21 -2.50
CA ASP A 206 20.13 4.99 -3.27
C ASP A 206 21.06 3.95 -2.63
N THR A 207 20.79 3.51 -1.39
CA THR A 207 21.48 2.38 -0.77
C THR A 207 21.16 1.07 -1.48
N GLU A 208 22.03 0.04 -1.35
CA GLU A 208 21.76 -1.29 -1.93
C GLU A 208 20.45 -1.86 -1.40
N PHE A 209 20.18 -1.70 -0.09
CA PHE A 209 18.90 -2.09 0.51
C PHE A 209 17.72 -1.25 -0.04
N GLY A 210 17.93 0.04 -0.26
CA GLY A 210 16.94 0.94 -0.84
C GLY A 210 16.53 0.57 -2.27
N LYS A 211 17.50 0.14 -3.09
CA LYS A 211 17.24 -0.35 -4.45
C LYS A 211 16.33 -1.58 -4.44
N ILE A 212 16.62 -2.56 -3.57
CA ILE A 212 15.79 -3.76 -3.38
C ILE A 212 14.38 -3.36 -2.89
N ALA A 213 14.31 -2.49 -1.89
CA ALA A 213 13.03 -2.02 -1.35
C ALA A 213 12.17 -1.31 -2.40
N ARG A 214 12.79 -0.55 -3.30
CA ARG A 214 12.11 0.13 -4.43
C ARG A 214 11.57 -0.87 -5.45
N GLU A 215 12.34 -1.89 -5.82
CA GLU A 215 11.90 -2.95 -6.73
C GLU A 215 10.76 -3.78 -6.13
N LEU A 216 10.85 -4.14 -4.85
CA LEU A 216 9.78 -4.84 -4.14
C LEU A 216 8.50 -4.02 -4.06
N ARG A 217 8.60 -2.70 -3.88
CA ARG A 217 7.41 -1.81 -3.90
C ARG A 217 6.77 -1.75 -5.28
N ALA A 218 7.57 -1.69 -6.34
CA ALA A 218 7.07 -1.70 -7.72
C ALA A 218 6.37 -3.02 -8.06
N ALA A 219 6.83 -4.15 -7.51
CA ALA A 219 6.25 -5.47 -7.70
C ALA A 219 4.97 -5.70 -6.87
N ASN A 220 4.79 -4.98 -5.75
CA ASN A 220 3.75 -5.24 -4.75
C ASN A 220 2.44 -4.46 -5.01
N THR A 221 1.98 -4.38 -6.26
CA THR A 221 0.67 -3.82 -6.63
C THR A 221 -0.47 -4.87 -6.66
N GLY A 222 -0.22 -6.08 -6.19
CA GLY A 222 -1.17 -7.19 -6.20
C GLY A 222 -2.13 -7.19 -5.00
N MET A 223 -3.33 -7.74 -5.22
CA MET A 223 -4.27 -8.03 -4.14
C MET A 223 -3.68 -9.08 -3.19
N THR A 224 -3.99 -8.97 -1.89
CA THR A 224 -3.63 -10.02 -0.93
C THR A 224 -4.36 -11.33 -1.28
N PRO A 225 -3.82 -12.51 -0.92
CA PRO A 225 -4.47 -13.80 -1.18
C PRO A 225 -5.90 -13.89 -0.61
N LEU A 226 -6.17 -13.18 0.49
CA LEU A 226 -7.50 -13.09 1.07
C LEU A 226 -8.42 -12.23 0.20
N GLN A 227 -7.95 -11.06 -0.26
CA GLN A 227 -8.72 -10.20 -1.16
C GLN A 227 -9.05 -10.91 -2.48
N GLU A 228 -8.10 -11.69 -3.04
CA GLU A 228 -8.34 -12.48 -4.24
C GLU A 228 -9.43 -13.55 -4.05
N LYS A 229 -9.40 -14.27 -2.92
CA LYS A 229 -10.44 -15.26 -2.58
C LYS A 229 -11.81 -14.60 -2.40
N LEU A 230 -11.85 -13.43 -1.76
CA LEU A 230 -13.09 -12.68 -1.56
C LEU A 230 -13.64 -12.12 -2.87
N ALA A 231 -12.78 -11.61 -3.75
CA ALA A 231 -13.17 -11.18 -5.09
C ALA A 231 -13.76 -12.33 -5.91
N LYS A 232 -13.16 -13.53 -5.85
CA LYS A 232 -13.70 -14.74 -6.48
C LYS A 232 -15.06 -15.11 -5.91
N LEU A 233 -15.23 -15.09 -4.59
CA LEU A 233 -16.51 -15.35 -3.93
C LEU A 233 -17.56 -14.33 -4.36
N GLY A 234 -17.22 -13.04 -4.35
CA GLY A 234 -18.12 -11.97 -4.80
C GLY A 234 -18.56 -12.16 -6.24
N LYS A 235 -17.65 -12.57 -7.14
CA LYS A 235 -17.98 -12.89 -8.52
C LYS A 235 -18.95 -14.07 -8.64
N VAL A 236 -18.77 -15.13 -7.86
CA VAL A 236 -19.69 -16.28 -7.85
C VAL A 236 -21.07 -15.86 -7.38
N ILE A 237 -21.16 -15.09 -6.30
CA ILE A 237 -22.43 -14.58 -5.77
C ILE A 237 -23.13 -13.70 -6.81
N ALA A 238 -22.41 -12.79 -7.47
CA ALA A 238 -22.95 -11.91 -8.51
C ALA A 238 -23.52 -12.72 -9.69
N VAL A 239 -22.80 -13.76 -10.14
CA VAL A 239 -23.27 -14.63 -11.23
C VAL A 239 -24.52 -15.41 -10.83
N VAL A 240 -24.51 -16.02 -9.63
CA VAL A 240 -25.69 -16.77 -9.12
C VAL A 240 -26.89 -15.81 -8.94
N GLY A 241 -26.68 -14.65 -8.36
CA GLY A 241 -27.70 -13.62 -8.21
C GLY A 241 -28.28 -13.16 -9.56
N SER A 242 -27.42 -12.98 -10.56
CA SER A 242 -27.87 -12.62 -11.92
C SER A 242 -28.71 -13.72 -12.59
N ILE A 243 -28.35 -14.99 -12.38
CA ILE A 243 -29.14 -16.14 -12.91
C ILE A 243 -30.52 -16.18 -12.22
N VAL A 244 -30.55 -16.01 -10.90
CA VAL A 244 -31.82 -16.00 -10.14
C VAL A 244 -32.69 -14.82 -10.57
N ALA A 245 -32.12 -13.64 -10.74
CA ALA A 245 -32.84 -12.45 -11.20
C ALA A 245 -33.41 -12.62 -12.61
N ALA A 246 -32.62 -13.21 -13.52
CA ALA A 246 -33.11 -13.53 -14.87
C ALA A 246 -34.27 -14.55 -14.83
N LEU A 247 -34.20 -15.57 -13.97
CA LEU A 247 -35.26 -16.52 -13.79
C LEU A 247 -36.52 -15.84 -13.27
N VAL A 248 -36.39 -14.98 -12.25
CA VAL A 248 -37.50 -14.21 -11.67
C VAL A 248 -38.14 -13.31 -12.74
N PHE A 249 -37.34 -12.63 -13.54
CA PHE A 249 -37.82 -11.83 -14.66
C PHE A 249 -38.67 -12.65 -15.64
N VAL A 250 -38.11 -13.79 -16.11
CA VAL A 250 -38.84 -14.66 -17.06
C VAL A 250 -40.14 -15.16 -16.48
N LEU A 251 -40.15 -15.59 -15.20
CA LEU A 251 -41.37 -16.07 -14.52
C LEU A 251 -42.42 -14.96 -14.37
N GLN A 252 -42.00 -13.73 -14.05
CA GLN A 252 -42.93 -12.61 -13.93
C GLN A 252 -43.55 -12.26 -15.29
N VAL A 253 -42.74 -12.17 -16.35
CA VAL A 253 -43.18 -11.89 -17.71
C VAL A 253 -44.14 -13.00 -18.17
N ALA A 254 -43.80 -14.29 -17.98
CA ALA A 254 -44.64 -15.41 -18.32
C ALA A 254 -46.01 -15.34 -17.61
N ARG A 255 -46.03 -14.97 -16.33
CA ARG A 255 -47.25 -14.78 -15.54
C ARG A 255 -48.10 -13.64 -16.12
N PHE A 256 -47.53 -12.48 -16.44
CA PHE A 256 -48.26 -11.35 -17.02
C PHE A 256 -48.82 -11.68 -18.41
N VAL A 257 -48.11 -12.42 -19.24
CA VAL A 257 -48.58 -12.90 -20.52
C VAL A 257 -49.76 -13.89 -20.35
N ALA A 258 -49.61 -14.87 -19.44
CA ALA A 258 -50.62 -15.86 -19.19
C ALA A 258 -51.94 -15.27 -18.60
N SER A 259 -51.83 -14.20 -17.80
CA SER A 259 -52.96 -13.48 -17.23
C SER A 259 -53.60 -12.44 -18.16
N GLY A 260 -53.00 -12.21 -19.36
CA GLY A 260 -53.47 -11.18 -20.30
C GLY A 260 -53.25 -9.75 -19.82
N THR A 261 -52.42 -9.54 -18.80
CA THR A 261 -52.10 -8.23 -18.21
C THR A 261 -50.74 -7.67 -18.67
N ALA A 262 -50.15 -8.29 -19.67
CA ALA A 262 -48.86 -7.84 -20.21
C ALA A 262 -48.99 -6.45 -20.84
N SER A 263 -48.34 -5.47 -20.24
CA SER A 263 -48.23 -4.09 -20.74
C SER A 263 -46.78 -3.65 -20.62
N PHE A 264 -46.43 -2.54 -21.25
CA PHE A 264 -45.09 -1.94 -21.12
C PHE A 264 -44.77 -1.67 -19.62
N ASP A 265 -45.73 -1.19 -18.85
CA ASP A 265 -45.56 -0.89 -17.42
C ASP A 265 -45.27 -2.13 -16.59
N THR A 266 -46.05 -3.22 -16.77
CA THR A 266 -45.84 -4.45 -16.00
C THR A 266 -44.55 -5.18 -16.32
N ILE A 267 -44.12 -5.14 -17.62
CA ILE A 267 -42.84 -5.71 -18.04
C ILE A 267 -41.70 -4.88 -17.49
N SER A 268 -41.79 -3.54 -17.51
CA SER A 268 -40.79 -2.64 -16.95
C SER A 268 -40.63 -2.81 -15.44
N GLU A 269 -41.74 -3.02 -14.70
CA GLU A 269 -41.76 -3.30 -13.27
C GLU A 269 -41.06 -4.62 -12.94
N ALA A 270 -41.34 -5.68 -13.72
CA ALA A 270 -40.67 -6.96 -13.58
C ALA A 270 -39.14 -6.81 -13.83
N PHE A 271 -38.74 -5.96 -14.80
CA PHE A 271 -37.36 -5.69 -15.13
C PHE A 271 -36.64 -4.95 -14.00
N ILE A 272 -37.23 -3.88 -13.47
CA ILE A 272 -36.71 -3.10 -12.35
C ILE A 272 -36.56 -4.01 -11.11
N THR A 273 -37.57 -4.81 -10.78
CA THR A 273 -37.52 -5.76 -9.67
C THR A 273 -36.38 -6.75 -9.81
N SER A 274 -36.08 -7.22 -11.03
CA SER A 274 -35.00 -8.15 -11.29
C SER A 274 -33.63 -7.47 -11.15
N ILE A 275 -33.49 -6.22 -11.58
CA ILE A 275 -32.29 -5.42 -11.38
C ILE A 275 -32.04 -5.19 -9.89
N THR A 276 -33.06 -4.83 -9.13
CA THR A 276 -32.98 -4.62 -7.68
C THR A 276 -32.51 -5.91 -6.97
N LEU A 277 -32.95 -7.07 -7.46
CA LEU A 277 -32.50 -8.36 -6.93
C LEU A 277 -30.99 -8.62 -7.21
N ILE A 278 -30.51 -8.26 -8.38
CA ILE A 278 -29.06 -8.34 -8.71
C ILE A 278 -28.27 -7.46 -7.77
N VAL A 279 -28.70 -6.21 -7.60
CA VAL A 279 -28.07 -5.23 -6.71
C VAL A 279 -28.01 -5.74 -5.27
N ALA A 280 -29.13 -6.25 -4.75
CA ALA A 280 -29.21 -6.78 -3.39
C ALA A 280 -28.32 -8.02 -3.16
N ALA A 281 -28.04 -8.79 -4.22
CA ALA A 281 -27.18 -9.98 -4.14
C ALA A 281 -25.67 -9.64 -4.08
N VAL A 282 -25.26 -8.42 -4.47
CA VAL A 282 -23.84 -8.04 -4.54
C VAL A 282 -23.35 -7.58 -3.16
N PRO A 283 -22.35 -8.26 -2.56
CA PRO A 283 -21.82 -7.88 -1.24
C PRO A 283 -20.81 -6.73 -1.35
N GLU A 284 -21.27 -5.51 -1.53
CA GLU A 284 -20.46 -4.31 -1.81
C GLU A 284 -19.42 -3.99 -0.71
N GLY A 285 -19.72 -4.32 0.54
CA GLY A 285 -18.86 -3.98 1.68
C GLY A 285 -17.80 -5.02 2.03
N LEU A 286 -17.79 -6.20 1.42
CA LEU A 286 -16.99 -7.33 1.89
C LEU A 286 -15.47 -7.07 1.82
N PRO A 287 -14.88 -6.56 0.71
CA PRO A 287 -13.45 -6.26 0.64
C PRO A 287 -13.03 -5.15 1.61
N THR A 288 -13.87 -4.11 1.74
CA THR A 288 -13.62 -2.96 2.61
C THR A 288 -13.67 -3.33 4.09
N ILE A 289 -14.65 -4.15 4.50
CA ILE A 289 -14.76 -4.62 5.89
C ILE A 289 -13.55 -5.47 6.27
N VAL A 290 -13.08 -6.35 5.38
CA VAL A 290 -11.91 -7.18 5.64
C VAL A 290 -10.64 -6.33 5.73
N ALA A 291 -10.44 -5.36 4.84
CA ALA A 291 -9.32 -4.43 4.91
C ALA A 291 -9.33 -3.64 6.23
N ALA A 292 -10.50 -3.15 6.66
CA ALA A 292 -10.66 -2.45 7.93
C ALA A 292 -10.36 -3.35 9.14
N CYS A 293 -10.86 -4.59 9.14
CA CYS A 293 -10.58 -5.56 10.20
C CYS A 293 -9.10 -5.90 10.29
N LEU A 294 -8.42 -6.09 9.15
CA LEU A 294 -6.97 -6.31 9.11
C LEU A 294 -6.21 -5.11 9.67
N ALA A 295 -6.54 -3.88 9.27
CA ALA A 295 -5.91 -2.67 9.78
C ALA A 295 -6.08 -2.51 11.30
N VAL A 296 -7.29 -2.74 11.83
CA VAL A 296 -7.55 -2.70 13.28
C VAL A 296 -6.76 -3.76 14.03
N ASN A 297 -6.66 -4.98 13.49
CA ASN A 297 -5.89 -6.06 14.10
C ASN A 297 -4.39 -5.77 14.10
N ILE A 298 -3.84 -5.21 13.01
CA ILE A 298 -2.44 -4.79 12.93
C ILE A 298 -2.14 -3.73 14.00
N ILE A 299 -2.99 -2.71 14.15
CA ILE A 299 -2.85 -1.69 15.19
C ILE A 299 -2.88 -2.31 16.58
N LYS A 300 -3.79 -3.26 16.84
CA LYS A 300 -3.88 -3.94 18.14
C LYS A 300 -2.64 -4.79 18.43
N MET A 301 -2.11 -5.50 17.44
CA MET A 301 -0.89 -6.31 17.57
C MET A 301 0.35 -5.43 17.77
N SER A 302 0.47 -4.31 17.04
CA SER A 302 1.54 -3.34 17.23
C SER A 302 1.58 -2.77 18.65
N LYS A 303 0.42 -2.45 19.23
CA LYS A 303 0.33 -2.02 20.65
C LYS A 303 0.78 -3.08 21.66
N GLN A 304 0.84 -4.33 21.26
CA GLN A 304 1.35 -5.46 22.06
C GLN A 304 2.78 -5.84 21.69
N ASN A 305 3.52 -4.96 21.00
CA ASN A 305 4.88 -5.16 20.48
C ASN A 305 5.02 -6.38 19.54
N ALA A 306 3.92 -6.82 18.92
CA ALA A 306 3.93 -7.85 17.90
C ALA A 306 3.90 -7.19 16.52
N LEU A 307 5.05 -7.15 15.83
CA LEU A 307 5.14 -6.66 14.46
C LEU A 307 4.76 -7.80 13.50
N VAL A 308 3.67 -7.63 12.76
CA VAL A 308 3.32 -8.51 11.65
C VAL A 308 3.81 -7.87 10.36
N LYS A 309 4.84 -8.47 9.75
CA LYS A 309 5.20 -8.18 8.36
C LYS A 309 4.18 -8.88 7.46
N ILE A 310 3.44 -8.09 6.71
CA ILE A 310 2.58 -8.59 5.61
C ILE A 310 3.40 -8.55 4.34
#